data_f868befb749a0d809445d0cc9e53d865
#
_entry.id   f868befb749a0d809445d0cc9e53d865
#
_cell.length_a   1.000
_cell.length_b   1.000
_cell.length_c   1.000
_cell.angle_alpha   90.00
_cell.angle_beta   90.00
_cell.angle_gamma   90.00
#
_symmetry.space_group_name_H-M   'P 1'
#
loop_
_entity.id
_entity.type
_entity.pdbx_description
1 polymer ?
#
loop_
_entity_poly.entity_id
_entity_poly.type
_entity_poly.pdbx_seq_one_letter_code
_entity_poly.pdbx_strand_id
1 'polypeptide(L)'
;SKLRLVVGKNSKLLHKPYLINGNEKKIAFDSKLFNELTLTKLFGKLNLKFIPMKKNLLDILRKRNNHKIVRKFYSLEKSVTGEDYKKKINKVKKFLRNRKLDLIFITAPENVAWLLNIRGEDTAYSPIPNSYLLLDVKNNLFLFCDTKKIDKKLSKKLKDINIIDIIQTEEFLKKIKNKKVVIDQLTCSIFFQNLIKKNNIIIEKKDPIYLLKSIKNKIEINNTKEIHLYDGAAITKFIFWLKKNYGSSK
;
A
#
# COMPACT_ATOMS: atom_id res chain seq x y z
N SER A 1 -16.01 -4.33 -32.28
CA SER A 1 -14.65 -4.75 -31.86
C SER A 1 -14.77 -5.77 -30.73
N LYS A 2 -14.38 -7.04 -31.01
CA LYS A 2 -14.41 -8.11 -29.99
C LYS A 2 -13.26 -7.91 -29.00
N LEU A 3 -13.57 -7.64 -27.73
CA LEU A 3 -12.63 -7.71 -26.63
C LEU A 3 -12.25 -9.19 -26.41
N ARG A 4 -10.96 -9.53 -26.54
CA ARG A 4 -10.43 -10.81 -26.10
C ARG A 4 -9.84 -10.66 -24.70
N LEU A 5 -10.41 -11.38 -23.74
CA LEU A 5 -9.86 -11.51 -22.40
C LEU A 5 -8.74 -12.56 -22.44
N VAL A 6 -7.50 -12.15 -22.19
CA VAL A 6 -6.37 -13.08 -22.03
C VAL A 6 -6.17 -13.32 -20.54
N VAL A 7 -6.68 -14.44 -20.05
CA VAL A 7 -6.43 -14.91 -18.67
C VAL A 7 -5.26 -15.86 -18.71
N GLY A 8 -4.08 -15.39 -18.33
CA GLY A 8 -2.88 -16.25 -18.21
C GLY A 8 -2.93 -17.06 -16.90
N LYS A 9 -2.97 -18.38 -16.99
CA LYS A 9 -2.84 -19.30 -15.84
C LYS A 9 -1.40 -19.46 -15.32
N ASN A 10 -0.38 -18.97 -16.07
CA ASN A 10 1.03 -19.09 -15.71
C ASN A 10 1.78 -17.77 -15.92
N SER A 11 2.52 -17.34 -14.92
CA SER A 11 3.38 -16.14 -14.95
C SER A 11 4.45 -16.17 -16.06
N LYS A 12 4.79 -17.32 -16.60
CA LYS A 12 5.69 -17.50 -17.77
C LYS A 12 5.10 -16.96 -19.08
N LEU A 13 3.80 -16.79 -19.21
CA LEU A 13 3.14 -16.24 -20.40
C LEU A 13 3.30 -14.72 -20.55
N LEU A 14 3.60 -14.01 -19.47
CA LEU A 14 3.86 -12.55 -19.49
C LEU A 14 5.22 -12.18 -20.09
N HIS A 15 6.13 -13.15 -20.30
CA HIS A 15 7.47 -12.89 -20.86
C HIS A 15 7.60 -13.13 -22.37
N LYS A 16 6.59 -13.67 -23.04
CA LYS A 16 6.58 -13.76 -24.50
C LYS A 16 5.72 -12.65 -25.07
N PRO A 17 6.32 -11.62 -25.71
CA PRO A 17 5.52 -10.66 -26.46
C PRO A 17 4.87 -11.44 -27.62
N TYR A 18 3.56 -11.54 -27.61
CA TYR A 18 2.86 -11.91 -28.83
C TYR A 18 3.08 -10.77 -29.84
N LEU A 19 4.00 -11.00 -30.79
CA LEU A 19 4.17 -10.14 -31.96
C LEU A 19 2.87 -10.23 -32.74
N ILE A 20 2.08 -9.21 -32.65
CA ILE A 20 0.86 -9.05 -33.42
C ILE A 20 1.19 -8.00 -34.48
N ASN A 21 1.29 -8.42 -35.73
CA ASN A 21 1.61 -7.60 -36.89
C ASN A 21 0.65 -6.39 -37.02
N GLY A 22 1.25 -5.22 -37.25
CA GLY A 22 0.60 -4.03 -37.78
C GLY A 22 -0.50 -3.39 -36.89
N ASN A 23 -0.49 -2.08 -36.77
CA ASN A 23 -1.41 -1.17 -36.09
C ASN A 23 -1.26 -1.12 -34.55
N GLU A 24 -1.23 0.10 -34.05
CA GLU A 24 -1.20 0.45 -32.62
C GLU A 24 -2.31 -0.30 -31.87
N LYS A 25 -1.94 -1.25 -31.00
CA LYS A 25 -2.93 -2.03 -30.26
C LYS A 25 -3.32 -1.33 -28.97
N LYS A 26 -4.62 -1.37 -28.68
CA LYS A 26 -5.19 -0.78 -27.48
C LYS A 26 -5.37 -1.85 -26.41
N ILE A 27 -4.76 -1.66 -25.23
CA ILE A 27 -4.97 -2.51 -24.05
C ILE A 27 -5.74 -1.73 -23.00
N ALA A 28 -6.87 -2.27 -22.59
CA ALA A 28 -7.65 -1.75 -21.48
C ALA A 28 -7.10 -2.29 -20.15
N PHE A 29 -6.97 -1.44 -19.14
CA PHE A 29 -6.46 -1.81 -17.82
C PHE A 29 -7.23 -1.11 -16.70
N ASP A 30 -7.21 -1.71 -15.50
CA ASP A 30 -7.76 -1.08 -14.30
C ASP A 30 -6.71 -0.16 -13.67
N SER A 31 -6.92 1.15 -13.80
CA SER A 31 -6.00 2.17 -13.29
C SER A 31 -5.86 2.19 -11.76
N LYS A 32 -6.74 1.53 -11.01
CA LYS A 32 -6.65 1.38 -9.56
C LYS A 32 -5.66 0.28 -9.14
N LEU A 33 -5.37 -0.67 -10.03
CA LEU A 33 -4.50 -1.82 -9.75
C LEU A 33 -3.05 -1.63 -10.24
N PHE A 34 -2.80 -0.66 -11.09
CA PHE A 34 -1.47 -0.41 -11.65
C PHE A 34 -0.93 0.95 -11.25
N ASN A 35 0.34 1.00 -10.92
CA ASN A 35 1.13 2.23 -10.96
C ASN A 35 1.84 2.36 -12.32
N GLU A 36 2.33 3.55 -12.64
CA GLU A 36 2.91 3.87 -13.94
C GLU A 36 4.20 3.05 -14.21
N LEU A 37 5.05 2.89 -13.20
CA LEU A 37 6.29 2.12 -13.31
C LEU A 37 6.03 0.64 -13.59
N THR A 38 5.04 0.03 -12.94
CA THR A 38 4.66 -1.36 -13.17
C THR A 38 4.12 -1.55 -14.59
N LEU A 39 3.26 -0.63 -15.04
CA LEU A 39 2.69 -0.68 -16.38
C LEU A 39 3.79 -0.57 -17.45
N THR A 40 4.70 0.39 -17.29
CA THR A 40 5.86 0.58 -18.18
C THR A 40 6.81 -0.62 -18.16
N LYS A 41 7.11 -1.18 -16.98
CA LYS A 41 7.99 -2.34 -16.85
C LYS A 41 7.43 -3.59 -17.54
N LEU A 42 6.13 -3.82 -17.42
CA LEU A 42 5.48 -5.00 -18.01
C LEU A 42 5.25 -4.87 -19.52
N PHE A 43 4.92 -3.70 -20.00
CA PHE A 43 4.39 -3.49 -21.35
C PHE A 43 5.11 -2.39 -22.16
N GLY A 44 6.01 -1.63 -21.57
CA GLY A 44 6.62 -0.45 -22.22
C GLY A 44 7.50 -0.74 -23.45
N LYS A 45 7.89 -2.02 -23.65
CA LYS A 45 8.58 -2.48 -24.86
C LYS A 45 7.65 -2.78 -26.03
N LEU A 46 6.35 -2.76 -25.81
CA LEU A 46 5.33 -3.07 -26.79
C LEU A 46 4.74 -1.76 -27.32
N ASN A 47 4.47 -1.70 -28.62
CA ASN A 47 3.76 -0.56 -29.22
C ASN A 47 2.26 -0.65 -28.87
N LEU A 48 1.90 -0.23 -27.66
CA LEU A 48 0.59 -0.38 -27.07
C LEU A 48 0.06 0.95 -26.56
N LYS A 49 -1.21 1.22 -26.84
CA LYS A 49 -1.95 2.32 -26.23
C LYS A 49 -2.76 1.82 -25.02
N PHE A 50 -2.45 2.35 -23.85
CA PHE A 50 -3.13 1.99 -22.60
C PHE A 50 -4.40 2.82 -22.40
N ILE A 51 -5.54 2.14 -22.20
CA ILE A 51 -6.84 2.77 -21.98
C ILE A 51 -7.35 2.39 -20.59
N PRO A 52 -7.47 3.35 -19.64
CA PRO A 52 -8.01 3.05 -18.33
C PRO A 52 -9.50 2.70 -18.42
N MET A 53 -9.88 1.56 -17.82
CA MET A 53 -11.27 1.14 -17.74
C MET A 53 -12.01 1.88 -16.62
N LYS A 54 -13.28 2.22 -16.84
CA LYS A 54 -14.16 2.79 -15.81
C LYS A 54 -14.57 1.75 -14.75
N LYS A 55 -14.73 0.49 -15.14
CA LYS A 55 -15.11 -0.64 -14.26
C LYS A 55 -14.27 -1.85 -14.62
N ASN A 56 -13.80 -2.57 -13.59
CA ASN A 56 -13.10 -3.82 -13.80
C ASN A 56 -14.08 -4.91 -14.22
N LEU A 57 -13.83 -5.54 -15.36
CA LEU A 57 -14.71 -6.59 -15.90
C LEU A 57 -14.76 -7.84 -15.01
N LEU A 58 -13.66 -8.16 -14.33
CA LEU A 58 -13.62 -9.29 -13.39
C LEU A 58 -14.50 -9.04 -12.18
N ASP A 59 -14.60 -7.80 -11.69
CA ASP A 59 -15.50 -7.44 -10.56
C ASP A 59 -16.98 -7.56 -10.96
N ILE A 60 -17.31 -7.37 -12.25
CA ILE A 60 -18.68 -7.56 -12.76
C ILE A 60 -19.04 -9.05 -12.78
N LEU A 61 -18.09 -9.89 -13.21
CA LEU A 61 -18.32 -11.35 -13.33
C LEU A 61 -18.24 -12.07 -11.99
N ARG A 62 -17.47 -11.56 -11.06
CA ARG A 62 -17.26 -12.18 -9.75
C ARG A 62 -18.36 -11.75 -8.77
N LYS A 63 -19.36 -12.60 -8.57
CA LYS A 63 -20.29 -12.45 -7.43
C LYS A 63 -19.47 -12.55 -6.15
N ARG A 64 -19.17 -11.40 -5.50
CA ARG A 64 -18.46 -11.40 -4.21
C ARG A 64 -19.41 -11.90 -3.13
N ASN A 65 -19.12 -13.06 -2.53
CA ASN A 65 -19.75 -13.44 -1.27
C ASN A 65 -19.26 -12.47 -0.19
N ASN A 66 -20.16 -11.59 0.25
CA ASN A 66 -19.86 -10.46 1.16
C ASN A 66 -19.63 -10.87 2.63
N HIS A 67 -19.45 -12.15 2.95
CA HIS A 67 -19.15 -12.62 4.31
C HIS A 67 -17.65 -12.42 4.64
N LYS A 68 -17.17 -11.18 4.60
CA LYS A 68 -15.85 -10.86 5.14
C LYS A 68 -15.97 -10.67 6.65
N ILE A 69 -15.28 -11.49 7.42
CA ILE A 69 -15.07 -11.26 8.85
C ILE A 69 -14.33 -9.92 8.98
N VAL A 70 -14.97 -8.96 9.65
CA VAL A 70 -14.37 -7.63 9.89
C VAL A 70 -13.44 -7.75 11.09
N ARG A 71 -12.13 -7.86 10.85
CA ARG A 71 -11.12 -7.83 11.92
C ARG A 71 -10.75 -6.39 12.22
N LYS A 72 -10.74 -6.03 13.51
CA LYS A 72 -10.43 -4.66 13.95
C LYS A 72 -8.94 -4.37 13.81
N PHE A 73 -8.63 -3.11 13.53
CA PHE A 73 -7.25 -2.62 13.66
C PHE A 73 -6.89 -2.48 15.14
N TYR A 74 -5.61 -2.61 15.43
CA TYR A 74 -5.08 -2.44 16.78
C TYR A 74 -3.81 -1.60 16.76
N SER A 75 -3.51 -0.96 17.89
CA SER A 75 -2.29 -0.17 18.04
C SER A 75 -1.22 -0.95 18.78
N LEU A 76 0.03 -0.74 18.40
CA LEU A 76 1.18 -1.21 19.14
C LEU A 76 1.56 -0.20 20.25
N GLU A 77 1.98 -0.74 21.39
CA GLU A 77 2.44 0.06 22.51
C GLU A 77 3.85 0.62 22.26
N LYS A 78 4.21 1.67 23.03
CA LYS A 78 5.53 2.29 22.93
C LYS A 78 6.66 1.34 23.33
N SER A 79 6.41 0.39 24.23
CA SER A 79 7.33 -0.70 24.57
C SER A 79 7.74 -1.57 23.39
N VAL A 80 6.89 -1.65 22.37
CA VAL A 80 7.16 -2.40 21.13
C VAL A 80 7.76 -1.51 20.05
N THR A 81 7.22 -0.31 19.89
CA THR A 81 7.57 0.59 18.77
C THR A 81 8.72 1.55 19.08
N GLY A 82 9.04 1.76 20.36
CA GLY A 82 10.06 2.68 20.84
C GLY A 82 9.76 4.15 20.63
N GLU A 83 8.90 4.49 19.69
CA GLU A 83 8.60 5.88 19.32
C GLU A 83 7.10 6.09 19.13
N ASP A 84 6.58 7.20 19.68
CA ASP A 84 5.20 7.62 19.48
C ASP A 84 4.96 8.07 18.03
N TYR A 85 3.75 7.80 17.50
CA TYR A 85 3.39 8.15 16.13
C TYR A 85 3.47 9.66 15.85
N LYS A 86 3.21 10.52 16.85
CA LYS A 86 3.32 11.99 16.69
C LYS A 86 4.74 12.43 16.37
N LYS A 87 5.74 11.79 16.99
CA LYS A 87 7.15 12.05 16.68
C LYS A 87 7.50 11.63 15.26
N LYS A 88 7.01 10.48 14.81
CA LYS A 88 7.19 9.99 13.44
C LYS A 88 6.55 10.94 12.43
N ILE A 89 5.31 11.39 12.68
CA ILE A 89 4.61 12.39 11.86
C ILE A 89 5.43 13.68 11.75
N ASN A 90 6.01 14.17 12.85
CA ASN A 90 6.83 15.38 12.83
C ASN A 90 8.06 15.25 11.94
N LYS A 91 8.65 14.05 11.83
CA LYS A 91 9.75 13.78 10.87
C LYS A 91 9.29 13.94 9.42
N VAL A 92 8.11 13.43 9.09
CA VAL A 92 7.54 13.58 7.74
C VAL A 92 7.17 15.04 7.45
N LYS A 93 6.63 15.76 8.44
CA LYS A 93 6.36 17.22 8.28
C LYS A 93 7.63 18.01 8.05
N LYS A 94 8.72 17.70 8.77
CA LYS A 94 10.03 18.32 8.55
C LYS A 94 10.51 18.09 7.12
N PHE A 95 10.32 16.87 6.59
CA PHE A 95 10.63 16.57 5.19
C PHE A 95 9.84 17.44 4.21
N LEU A 96 8.54 17.64 4.43
CA LEU A 96 7.70 18.50 3.59
C LEU A 96 8.12 19.97 3.67
N ARG A 97 8.30 20.51 4.87
CA ARG A 97 8.69 21.91 5.11
C ARG A 97 10.03 22.24 4.47
N ASN A 98 11.04 21.40 4.68
CA ASN A 98 12.38 21.62 4.13
C ASN A 98 12.40 21.65 2.59
N ARG A 99 11.38 21.10 1.93
CA ARG A 99 11.26 21.05 0.47
C ARG A 99 10.17 21.95 -0.09
N LYS A 100 9.55 22.77 0.75
CA LYS A 100 8.46 23.68 0.38
C LYS A 100 7.31 22.94 -0.34
N LEU A 101 6.91 21.80 0.23
CA LEU A 101 5.84 20.92 -0.25
C LEU A 101 4.62 21.04 0.68
N ASP A 102 3.41 20.94 0.13
CA ASP A 102 2.19 21.15 0.91
C ASP A 102 1.67 19.88 1.57
N LEU A 103 1.64 18.78 0.81
CA LEU A 103 1.00 17.52 1.21
C LEU A 103 1.86 16.32 0.78
N ILE A 104 1.65 15.20 1.49
CA ILE A 104 2.05 13.87 1.02
C ILE A 104 0.84 12.94 1.08
N PHE A 105 0.60 12.21 -0.01
CA PHE A 105 -0.39 11.13 -0.06
C PHE A 105 0.33 9.78 -0.05
N ILE A 106 0.23 9.08 1.08
CA ILE A 106 0.90 7.81 1.35
C ILE A 106 -0.07 6.68 0.99
N THR A 107 0.28 5.89 -0.02
CA THR A 107 -0.51 4.78 -0.54
C THR A 107 0.06 3.41 -0.19
N ALA A 108 1.25 3.36 0.41
CA ALA A 108 1.86 2.14 0.95
C ALA A 108 1.27 1.82 2.33
N PRO A 109 0.40 0.79 2.48
CA PRO A 109 -0.28 0.52 3.74
C PRO A 109 0.68 0.11 4.85
N GLU A 110 1.80 -0.53 4.53
CA GLU A 110 2.86 -0.85 5.49
C GLU A 110 3.57 0.40 6.04
N ASN A 111 3.63 1.48 5.27
CA ASN A 111 4.17 2.76 5.72
C ASN A 111 3.17 3.49 6.63
N VAL A 112 1.87 3.42 6.30
CA VAL A 112 0.80 3.92 7.19
C VAL A 112 0.83 3.17 8.52
N ALA A 113 0.93 1.83 8.48
CA ALA A 113 1.00 0.97 9.67
C ALA A 113 2.17 1.36 10.60
N TRP A 114 3.37 1.55 10.02
CA TRP A 114 4.56 1.95 10.79
C TRP A 114 4.44 3.37 11.33
N LEU A 115 3.96 4.31 10.50
CA LEU A 115 3.88 5.72 10.86
C LEU A 115 2.92 5.95 12.05
N LEU A 116 1.75 5.28 12.01
CA LEU A 116 0.70 5.43 13.01
C LEU A 116 0.79 4.42 14.16
N ASN A 117 1.75 3.51 14.16
CA ASN A 117 1.87 2.40 15.11
C ASN A 117 0.60 1.53 15.16
N ILE A 118 -0.07 1.33 14.03
CA ILE A 118 -1.26 0.48 13.93
C ILE A 118 -0.96 -0.79 13.15
N ARG A 119 -1.79 -1.81 13.39
CA ARG A 119 -1.75 -3.07 12.65
C ARG A 119 -3.17 -3.48 12.26
N GLY A 120 -3.28 -4.33 11.25
CA GLY A 120 -4.52 -4.92 10.78
C GLY A 120 -4.26 -6.25 10.11
N GLU A 121 -5.30 -7.03 9.87
CA GLU A 121 -5.20 -8.36 9.26
C GLU A 121 -5.85 -8.38 7.86
N ASP A 122 -5.65 -7.31 7.09
CA ASP A 122 -6.23 -7.19 5.75
C ASP A 122 -5.41 -7.91 4.68
N THR A 123 -4.14 -8.16 4.97
CA THR A 123 -3.21 -8.87 4.11
C THR A 123 -2.88 -10.22 4.73
N ALA A 124 -2.97 -11.30 3.95
CA ALA A 124 -2.62 -12.64 4.41
C ALA A 124 -1.16 -12.68 4.89
N TYR A 125 -0.93 -13.29 6.04
CA TYR A 125 0.40 -13.47 6.66
C TYR A 125 1.16 -12.18 6.98
N SER A 126 0.50 -11.03 6.95
CA SER A 126 1.12 -9.75 7.27
C SER A 126 0.17 -8.86 8.05
N PRO A 127 0.60 -8.26 9.18
CA PRO A 127 -0.26 -7.44 10.03
C PRO A 127 -0.42 -6.02 9.45
N ILE A 128 -0.85 -5.91 8.18
CA ILE A 128 -0.95 -4.66 7.45
C ILE A 128 -2.41 -4.24 7.31
N PRO A 129 -2.79 -3.03 7.78
CA PRO A 129 -4.11 -2.47 7.60
C PRO A 129 -4.26 -1.91 6.18
N ASN A 130 -5.31 -2.27 5.45
CA ASN A 130 -5.62 -1.64 4.17
C ASN A 130 -6.06 -0.19 4.40
N SER A 131 -5.17 0.74 4.09
CA SER A 131 -5.37 2.15 4.38
C SER A 131 -4.48 3.05 3.53
N TYR A 132 -4.92 4.31 3.38
CA TYR A 132 -4.12 5.41 2.85
C TYR A 132 -4.01 6.51 3.89
N LEU A 133 -3.03 7.38 3.74
CA LEU A 133 -2.86 8.52 4.63
C LEU A 133 -2.55 9.78 3.82
N LEU A 134 -3.22 10.87 4.16
CA LEU A 134 -2.88 12.21 3.68
C LEU A 134 -2.40 13.04 4.86
N LEU A 135 -1.25 13.67 4.70
CA LEU A 135 -0.62 14.52 5.71
C LEU A 135 -0.24 15.85 5.09
N ASP A 136 -0.63 16.97 5.73
CA ASP A 136 -0.18 18.30 5.35
C ASP A 136 0.83 18.90 6.35
N VAL A 137 1.41 20.03 5.97
CA VAL A 137 2.35 20.78 6.83
C VAL A 137 1.67 21.49 8.01
N LYS A 138 0.34 21.67 7.96
CA LYS A 138 -0.47 22.42 8.94
C LYS A 138 -1.04 21.56 10.08
N ASN A 139 -0.68 20.27 10.15
CA ASN A 139 -1.19 19.27 11.09
C ASN A 139 -2.52 18.61 10.74
N ASN A 140 -3.06 18.82 9.55
CA ASN A 140 -4.19 18.03 9.10
C ASN A 140 -3.69 16.62 8.71
N LEU A 141 -4.30 15.62 9.32
CA LEU A 141 -3.97 14.22 9.12
C LEU A 141 -5.26 13.45 8.83
N PHE A 142 -5.32 12.77 7.70
CA PHE A 142 -6.50 12.04 7.25
C PHE A 142 -6.12 10.58 6.99
N LEU A 143 -6.72 9.68 7.75
CA LEU A 143 -6.58 8.23 7.57
C LEU A 143 -7.81 7.71 6.81
N PHE A 144 -7.58 7.16 5.63
CA PHE A 144 -8.62 6.51 4.82
C PHE A 144 -8.55 5.00 5.04
N CYS A 145 -9.58 4.42 5.63
CA CYS A 145 -9.69 2.99 5.89
C CYS A 145 -11.17 2.58 6.00
N ASP A 146 -11.45 1.29 6.08
CA ASP A 146 -12.78 0.82 6.47
C ASP A 146 -13.04 1.23 7.94
N THR A 147 -13.92 2.21 8.14
CA THR A 147 -14.22 2.77 9.48
C THR A 147 -14.80 1.74 10.45
N LYS A 148 -15.42 0.67 9.95
CA LYS A 148 -15.89 -0.46 10.77
C LYS A 148 -14.75 -1.17 11.49
N LYS A 149 -13.50 -1.02 11.04
CA LYS A 149 -12.32 -1.64 11.67
C LYS A 149 -11.71 -0.82 12.80
N ILE A 150 -12.18 0.40 13.01
CA ILE A 150 -11.74 1.28 14.08
C ILE A 150 -12.67 1.12 15.29
N ASP A 151 -12.15 0.62 16.39
CA ASP A 151 -12.88 0.54 17.65
C ASP A 151 -12.73 1.83 18.48
N LYS A 152 -13.49 1.91 19.59
CA LYS A 152 -13.45 3.07 20.51
C LYS A 152 -12.06 3.27 21.13
N LYS A 153 -11.30 2.21 21.41
CA LYS A 153 -9.97 2.27 22.00
C LYS A 153 -8.97 2.87 21.03
N LEU A 154 -8.98 2.40 19.78
CA LEU A 154 -8.09 2.90 18.72
C LEU A 154 -8.45 4.34 18.34
N SER A 155 -9.76 4.66 18.24
CA SER A 155 -10.21 6.02 17.95
C SER A 155 -9.74 7.03 18.99
N LYS A 156 -9.76 6.69 20.28
CA LYS A 156 -9.19 7.53 21.36
C LYS A 156 -7.69 7.74 21.21
N LYS A 157 -6.93 6.70 20.81
CA LYS A 157 -5.49 6.83 20.57
C LYS A 157 -5.17 7.71 19.37
N LEU A 158 -6.00 7.66 18.33
CA LEU A 158 -5.84 8.42 17.08
C LEU A 158 -6.68 9.71 17.07
N LYS A 159 -6.97 10.31 18.22
CA LYS A 159 -7.88 11.46 18.36
C LYS A 159 -7.51 12.69 17.52
N ASP A 160 -6.23 12.82 17.15
CA ASP A 160 -5.73 13.95 16.36
C ASP A 160 -5.74 13.62 14.84
N ILE A 161 -6.35 12.49 14.45
CA ILE A 161 -6.42 12.01 13.07
C ILE A 161 -7.87 11.98 12.62
N ASN A 162 -8.16 12.61 11.50
CA ASN A 162 -9.47 12.52 10.86
C ASN A 162 -9.60 11.17 10.15
N ILE A 163 -10.45 10.30 10.67
CA ILE A 163 -10.68 8.97 10.10
C ILE A 163 -11.83 9.08 9.11
N ILE A 164 -11.57 8.68 7.86
CA ILE A 164 -12.52 8.78 6.74
C ILE A 164 -12.68 7.39 6.13
N ASP A 165 -13.91 7.05 5.73
CA ASP A 165 -14.11 5.77 5.04
C ASP A 165 -13.33 5.73 3.72
N ILE A 166 -12.68 4.61 3.44
CA ILE A 166 -11.82 4.43 2.27
C ILE A 166 -12.56 4.66 0.95
N ILE A 167 -13.88 4.43 0.92
CA ILE A 167 -14.74 4.67 -0.23
C ILE A 167 -14.78 6.16 -0.59
N GLN A 168 -14.65 7.03 0.41
CA GLN A 168 -14.71 8.49 0.25
C GLN A 168 -13.37 9.10 -0.22
N THR A 169 -12.29 8.30 -0.33
CA THR A 169 -10.96 8.79 -0.73
C THR A 169 -11.01 9.57 -2.04
N GLU A 170 -11.71 9.07 -3.04
CA GLU A 170 -11.82 9.72 -4.34
C GLU A 170 -12.45 11.11 -4.24
N GLU A 171 -13.60 11.22 -3.57
CA GLU A 171 -14.31 12.49 -3.39
C GLU A 171 -13.51 13.47 -2.53
N PHE A 172 -12.79 12.99 -1.54
CA PHE A 172 -11.91 13.81 -0.72
C PHE A 172 -10.75 14.40 -1.54
N LEU A 173 -10.06 13.57 -2.32
CA LEU A 173 -8.93 14.01 -3.14
C LEU A 173 -9.33 15.01 -4.23
N LYS A 174 -10.55 14.91 -4.78
CA LYS A 174 -11.09 15.90 -5.75
C LYS A 174 -11.23 17.32 -5.18
N LYS A 175 -11.41 17.44 -3.87
CA LYS A 175 -11.54 18.73 -3.18
C LYS A 175 -10.22 19.45 -2.96
N ILE A 176 -9.09 18.73 -3.08
CA ILE A 176 -7.75 19.32 -2.92
C ILE A 176 -7.39 20.07 -4.21
N LYS A 177 -7.02 21.34 -4.07
CA LYS A 177 -6.68 22.21 -5.20
C LYS A 177 -5.46 23.06 -4.90
N ASN A 178 -4.69 23.38 -5.95
CA ASN A 178 -3.56 24.32 -5.91
C ASN A 178 -2.49 23.95 -4.87
N LYS A 179 -2.17 22.64 -4.75
CA LYS A 179 -1.20 22.10 -3.80
C LYS A 179 -0.06 21.39 -4.52
N LYS A 180 1.13 21.42 -3.92
CA LYS A 180 2.25 20.55 -4.27
C LYS A 180 2.13 19.25 -3.47
N VAL A 181 1.68 18.19 -4.14
CA VAL A 181 1.37 16.90 -3.52
C VAL A 181 2.46 15.89 -3.82
N VAL A 182 3.10 15.37 -2.79
CA VAL A 182 4.07 14.27 -2.93
C VAL A 182 3.32 12.95 -3.07
N ILE A 183 3.72 12.17 -4.06
CA ILE A 183 3.31 10.77 -4.23
C ILE A 183 4.55 9.89 -4.50
N ASP A 184 4.46 8.63 -4.14
CA ASP A 184 5.45 7.62 -4.54
C ASP A 184 4.92 6.84 -5.74
N GLN A 185 5.62 6.92 -6.88
CA GLN A 185 5.25 6.23 -8.12
C GLN A 185 5.20 4.71 -7.99
N LEU A 186 5.94 4.12 -7.03
CA LEU A 186 5.94 2.68 -6.80
C LEU A 186 4.66 2.17 -6.15
N THR A 187 3.95 3.03 -5.43
CA THR A 187 2.79 2.63 -4.63
C THR A 187 1.50 3.35 -5.01
N CYS A 188 1.60 4.58 -5.55
CA CYS A 188 0.44 5.35 -5.97
C CYS A 188 -0.10 4.81 -7.30
N SER A 189 -1.37 4.41 -7.32
CA SER A 189 -2.01 3.95 -8.54
C SER A 189 -2.20 5.09 -9.55
N ILE A 190 -2.21 4.74 -10.84
CA ILE A 190 -2.49 5.68 -11.94
C ILE A 190 -3.81 6.41 -11.73
N PHE A 191 -4.79 5.74 -11.13
CA PHE A 191 -6.08 6.34 -10.80
C PHE A 191 -5.94 7.54 -9.86
N PHE A 192 -5.26 7.37 -8.72
CA PHE A 192 -5.07 8.45 -7.75
C PHE A 192 -4.12 9.52 -8.27
N GLN A 193 -3.06 9.13 -8.97
CA GLN A 193 -2.14 10.07 -9.61
C GLN A 193 -2.88 11.01 -10.58
N ASN A 194 -3.68 10.45 -11.49
CA ASN A 194 -4.45 11.25 -12.44
C ASN A 194 -5.51 12.11 -11.75
N LEU A 195 -6.12 11.62 -10.68
CA LEU A 195 -7.10 12.37 -9.91
C LEU A 195 -6.49 13.61 -9.25
N ILE A 196 -5.34 13.43 -8.59
CA ILE A 196 -4.60 14.52 -7.93
C ILE A 196 -4.09 15.53 -8.95
N LYS A 197 -3.52 15.06 -10.06
CA LYS A 197 -2.91 15.89 -11.12
C LYS A 197 -3.89 16.88 -11.76
N LYS A 198 -5.19 16.61 -11.73
CA LYS A 198 -6.20 17.49 -12.33
C LYS A 198 -6.20 18.92 -11.75
N ASN A 199 -5.97 19.05 -10.44
CA ASN A 199 -6.09 20.32 -9.74
C ASN A 199 -4.86 20.67 -8.90
N ASN A 200 -3.77 19.87 -8.98
CA ASN A 200 -2.60 20.03 -8.15
C ASN A 200 -1.32 19.74 -8.93
N ILE A 201 -0.18 20.17 -8.38
CA ILE A 201 1.15 19.85 -8.88
C ILE A 201 1.61 18.58 -8.18
N ILE A 202 1.84 17.52 -8.93
CA ILE A 202 2.42 16.28 -8.40
C ILE A 202 3.93 16.41 -8.33
N ILE A 203 4.47 16.01 -7.18
CA ILE A 203 5.90 15.86 -6.95
C ILE A 203 6.18 14.38 -6.70
N GLU A 204 6.77 13.74 -7.67
CA GLU A 204 7.12 12.32 -7.63
C GLU A 204 8.39 12.13 -6.83
N LYS A 205 8.27 11.49 -5.66
CA LYS A 205 9.40 11.17 -4.77
C LYS A 205 9.12 9.87 -4.06
N LYS A 206 10.18 9.11 -3.82
CA LYS A 206 10.12 7.95 -2.93
C LYS A 206 9.58 8.38 -1.57
N ASP A 207 8.63 7.60 -1.03
CA ASP A 207 8.06 7.85 0.29
C ASP A 207 9.16 7.91 1.36
N PRO A 208 9.32 9.05 2.08
CA PRO A 208 10.38 9.22 3.08
C PRO A 208 10.27 8.21 4.24
N ILE A 209 9.11 7.60 4.43
CA ILE A 209 8.89 6.63 5.50
C ILE A 209 9.73 5.37 5.28
N TYR A 210 10.02 4.98 4.04
CA TYR A 210 10.90 3.85 3.78
C TYR A 210 12.28 4.03 4.42
N LEU A 211 12.86 5.23 4.32
CA LEU A 211 14.14 5.53 4.98
C LEU A 211 13.96 5.61 6.49
N LEU A 212 12.92 6.30 6.98
CA LEU A 212 12.68 6.46 8.41
C LEU A 212 12.50 5.11 9.13
N LYS A 213 11.74 4.17 8.55
CA LYS A 213 11.54 2.84 9.14
C LYS A 213 12.73 1.90 8.99
N SER A 214 13.63 2.15 8.04
CA SER A 214 14.84 1.34 7.88
C SER A 214 15.84 1.58 9.02
N ILE A 215 15.85 2.77 9.61
CA ILE A 215 16.70 3.12 10.75
C ILE A 215 15.98 2.76 12.05
N LYS A 216 16.35 1.62 12.64
CA LYS A 216 15.69 1.09 13.83
C LYS A 216 16.16 1.81 15.10
N ASN A 217 15.23 2.09 16.01
CA ASN A 217 15.57 2.56 17.36
C ASN A 217 16.02 1.38 18.26
N LYS A 218 16.56 1.70 19.45
CA LYS A 218 17.08 0.67 20.39
C LYS A 218 16.03 -0.38 20.78
N ILE A 219 14.77 0.02 20.97
CA ILE A 219 13.69 -0.89 21.35
C ILE A 219 13.36 -1.82 20.18
N GLU A 220 13.23 -1.28 18.98
CA GLU A 220 13.02 -2.10 17.76
C GLU A 220 14.18 -3.09 17.54
N ILE A 221 15.43 -2.67 17.79
CA ILE A 221 16.61 -3.56 17.68
C ILE A 221 16.54 -4.68 18.72
N ASN A 222 16.27 -4.36 19.98
CA ASN A 222 16.22 -5.35 21.06
C ASN A 222 15.09 -6.35 20.84
N ASN A 223 13.88 -5.88 20.50
CA ASN A 223 12.74 -6.76 20.19
C ASN A 223 13.04 -7.65 18.98
N THR A 224 13.72 -7.10 17.95
CA THR A 224 14.11 -7.89 16.77
C THR A 224 15.10 -9.00 17.17
N LYS A 225 16.12 -8.68 17.98
CA LYS A 225 17.09 -9.70 18.46
C LYS A 225 16.39 -10.80 19.24
N GLU A 226 15.48 -10.44 20.14
CA GLU A 226 14.72 -11.40 20.95
C GLU A 226 13.88 -12.34 20.08
N ILE A 227 13.09 -11.77 19.14
CA ILE A 227 12.25 -12.56 18.24
C ILE A 227 13.08 -13.49 17.36
N HIS A 228 14.25 -13.04 16.88
CA HIS A 228 15.12 -13.91 16.07
C HIS A 228 15.64 -15.15 16.83
N LEU A 229 15.72 -15.12 18.17
CA LEU A 229 16.03 -16.31 18.96
C LEU A 229 14.91 -17.36 18.85
N TYR A 230 13.65 -16.91 18.97
CA TYR A 230 12.49 -17.80 18.83
C TYR A 230 12.36 -18.34 17.40
N ASP A 231 12.51 -17.47 16.39
CA ASP A 231 12.45 -17.85 14.98
C ASP A 231 13.57 -18.85 14.64
N GLY A 232 14.79 -18.60 15.10
CA GLY A 232 15.92 -19.50 14.91
C GLY A 232 15.69 -20.88 15.53
N ALA A 233 15.13 -20.92 16.73
CA ALA A 233 14.77 -22.18 17.39
C ALA A 233 13.66 -22.92 16.62
N ALA A 234 12.63 -22.21 16.15
CA ALA A 234 11.54 -22.79 15.39
C ALA A 234 12.02 -23.37 14.04
N ILE A 235 12.84 -22.61 13.30
CA ILE A 235 13.41 -23.06 12.03
C ILE A 235 14.33 -24.26 12.25
N THR A 236 15.16 -24.27 13.28
CA THR A 236 16.05 -25.38 13.61
C THR A 236 15.25 -26.65 13.93
N LYS A 237 14.18 -26.54 14.73
CA LYS A 237 13.26 -27.66 15.00
C LYS A 237 12.59 -28.17 13.73
N PHE A 238 12.14 -27.27 12.85
CA PHE A 238 11.52 -27.63 11.58
C PHE A 238 12.50 -28.37 10.66
N ILE A 239 13.73 -27.88 10.52
CA ILE A 239 14.79 -28.54 9.72
C ILE A 239 15.12 -29.94 10.28
N PHE A 240 15.22 -30.03 11.61
CA PHE A 240 15.44 -31.35 12.25
C PHE A 240 14.30 -32.33 11.96
N TRP A 241 13.05 -31.89 12.14
CA TRP A 241 11.86 -32.65 11.85
C TRP A 241 11.85 -33.10 10.37
N LEU A 242 12.12 -32.19 9.45
CA LEU A 242 12.14 -32.44 8.02
C LEU A 242 13.20 -33.52 7.69
N LYS A 243 14.43 -33.38 8.20
CA LYS A 243 15.51 -34.37 7.99
C LYS A 243 15.14 -35.72 8.54
N LYS A 244 14.50 -35.81 9.70
CA LYS A 244 14.08 -37.06 10.32
C LYS A 244 12.96 -37.75 9.54
N ASN A 245 12.04 -37.01 8.95
CA ASN A 245 10.85 -37.54 8.29
C ASN A 245 10.98 -37.57 6.74
N TYR A 246 11.97 -36.86 6.17
CA TYR A 246 12.25 -36.89 4.75
C TYR A 246 12.93 -38.21 4.39
N GLY A 247 12.20 -39.07 3.71
CA GLY A 247 12.66 -40.43 3.36
C GLY A 247 11.85 -41.54 4.01
N SER A 248 10.98 -41.25 4.98
CA SER A 248 10.07 -42.23 5.58
C SER A 248 8.78 -42.45 4.76
N SER A 249 8.63 -41.74 3.66
CA SER A 249 7.52 -41.91 2.70
C SER A 249 8.10 -42.56 1.43
N LYS A 250 8.39 -43.85 1.50
CA LYS A 250 8.54 -44.72 0.36
C LYS A 250 7.36 -45.66 0.30
#